data_3c2ac22b14f8540772ef5378c0de2e5f
#
_entry.id   3c2ac22b14f8540772ef5378c0de2e5f
#
_cell.length_a   1.000
_cell.length_b   1.000
_cell.length_c   1.000
_cell.angle_alpha   90.00
_cell.angle_beta   90.00
_cell.angle_gamma   90.00
#
_symmetry.space_group_name_H-M   'P 1'
#
loop_
_entity.id
_entity.type
_entity.pdbx_description
1 polymer ?
#
loop_
_entity_poly.entity_id
_entity_poly.type
_entity_poly.pdbx_seq_one_letter_code
_entity_poly.pdbx_strand_id
1 'polypeptide(L)'
;MHCFYFRKTSLVENEDLIFKISISDYFYVLFPFLLYKTSFRIVFCKIMKPKHIKTKNSYHTALILKAQLGMLSKNERSGIPNSTYSDWKKRNLSLVVGFTEDDPVHFKDDVYKKISESKAFKKTISALLLVFQFYFSLTENMRGKRRIWTEQKKYIVSIITRISPLIGIKAACKLLKISTQRFYRWKNEAYCFTSTFNLCRKIHPKQLTSKEQRIVTHYLKKPELQHWPLRSVFYQMLNDTKAFMNLSTFYKYARALSPEFKRFKKPKQKIGIRASSPLLLLHMDTTILRVQDGSKVYIHFIMDNFSRTILGWKASLVWNSKYTVSNLTEVCEKYDLFQKPIQLLCDDGSENQGAVDVFLKRPGLFIQKLIAQVDISFSNSMIEAVNKIMKYQFLFPKNLSSIQEVIQTLETAVPLYNSRPSGVLFGFSPEQVLNGEIPNKHRFVEQIKEAAALRPNINKLDLCDPCSNQSSIPNKL
;
A
#
# COMPACT_ATOMS: atom_id res chain seq x y z
N MET A 1 13.72 -21.68 -25.65
CA MET A 1 13.97 -21.48 -24.20
C MET A 1 15.27 -20.70 -24.03
N HIS A 2 15.20 -19.40 -23.89
CA HIS A 2 16.29 -18.59 -23.36
C HIS A 2 15.67 -17.54 -22.44
N CYS A 3 15.85 -17.75 -21.12
CA CYS A 3 15.55 -16.79 -20.08
C CYS A 3 16.65 -15.73 -20.06
N PHE A 4 16.30 -14.48 -20.19
CA PHE A 4 17.18 -13.36 -19.86
C PHE A 4 17.04 -13.00 -18.38
N TYR A 5 18.08 -13.30 -17.61
CA TYR A 5 18.28 -12.80 -16.25
C TYR A 5 18.82 -11.37 -16.32
N PHE A 6 18.11 -10.42 -15.74
CA PHE A 6 18.68 -9.11 -15.42
C PHE A 6 19.30 -9.14 -14.04
N ARG A 7 20.63 -9.05 -13.97
CA ARG A 7 21.40 -8.82 -12.74
C ARG A 7 21.21 -7.36 -12.30
N LYS A 8 20.81 -7.17 -11.05
CA LYS A 8 20.92 -5.90 -10.33
C LYS A 8 22.39 -5.59 -10.10
N THR A 9 22.87 -4.47 -10.61
CA THR A 9 24.08 -3.80 -10.12
C THR A 9 23.67 -2.56 -9.33
N SER A 10 24.42 -2.34 -8.26
CA SER A 10 24.26 -1.38 -7.20
C SER A 10 24.30 0.08 -7.69
N LEU A 11 23.45 0.90 -7.09
CA LEU A 11 23.39 2.35 -7.16
C LEU A 11 24.67 3.00 -6.63
N VAL A 12 25.21 3.93 -7.43
CA VAL A 12 26.05 5.02 -6.97
C VAL A 12 25.27 6.30 -7.23
N GLU A 13 25.11 7.07 -6.18
CA GLU A 13 24.53 8.40 -6.20
C GLU A 13 25.35 9.33 -7.11
N ASN A 14 24.70 10.00 -8.05
CA ASN A 14 25.11 11.33 -8.51
C ASN A 14 23.88 12.09 -8.99
N GLU A 15 23.66 13.20 -8.34
CA GLU A 15 22.75 14.26 -8.72
C GLU A 15 23.19 14.89 -10.06
N ASP A 16 22.22 15.44 -10.77
CA ASP A 16 22.38 16.23 -12.01
C ASP A 16 22.74 15.48 -13.30
N LEU A 17 21.79 14.71 -13.80
CA LEU A 17 21.71 14.42 -15.24
C LEU A 17 20.37 14.88 -15.80
N ILE A 18 20.33 16.16 -16.19
CA ILE A 18 19.31 16.66 -17.10
C ILE A 18 19.50 15.91 -18.42
N PHE A 19 18.73 14.85 -18.63
CA PHE A 19 18.67 14.16 -19.92
C PHE A 19 18.08 15.13 -20.96
N LYS A 20 18.94 15.76 -21.73
CA LYS A 20 18.57 16.28 -23.05
C LYS A 20 18.33 15.09 -23.96
N ILE A 21 17.15 14.47 -23.85
CA ILE A 21 16.72 13.45 -24.81
C ILE A 21 16.39 14.20 -26.10
N SER A 22 17.14 13.93 -27.15
CA SER A 22 16.89 14.45 -28.50
C SER A 22 15.47 14.07 -28.96
N ILE A 23 14.81 14.98 -29.70
CA ILE A 23 13.49 14.73 -30.31
C ILE A 23 13.51 13.46 -31.20
N SER A 24 14.68 13.09 -31.71
CA SER A 24 14.89 11.87 -32.50
C SER A 24 14.59 10.58 -31.71
N ASP A 25 14.96 10.51 -30.43
CA ASP A 25 14.82 9.29 -29.62
C ASP A 25 13.35 8.99 -29.27
N TYR A 26 12.54 10.05 -29.12
CA TYR A 26 11.10 9.91 -28.92
C TYR A 26 10.35 9.47 -30.18
N PHE A 27 10.92 9.75 -31.37
CA PHE A 27 10.27 9.40 -32.64
C PHE A 27 10.29 7.88 -32.89
N TYR A 28 11.35 7.20 -32.49
CA TYR A 28 11.45 5.74 -32.60
C TYR A 28 10.51 4.99 -31.68
N VAL A 29 10.17 5.57 -30.52
CA VAL A 29 9.27 4.94 -29.55
C VAL A 29 7.80 5.22 -29.86
N LEU A 30 7.48 6.37 -30.47
CA LEU A 30 6.09 6.79 -30.70
C LEU A 30 5.52 6.38 -32.07
N PHE A 31 6.38 6.14 -33.05
CA PHE A 31 5.91 5.77 -34.40
C PHE A 31 5.19 4.42 -34.47
N PRO A 32 5.62 3.37 -33.74
CA PRO A 32 4.87 2.12 -33.66
C PRO A 32 3.50 2.28 -32.98
N PHE A 33 3.36 3.23 -32.04
CA PHE A 33 2.11 3.44 -31.27
C PHE A 33 1.03 4.19 -32.05
N LEU A 34 1.41 5.00 -33.02
CA LEU A 34 0.45 5.74 -33.87
C LEU A 34 -0.23 4.84 -34.93
N LEU A 35 0.36 3.69 -35.25
CA LEU A 35 -0.18 2.76 -36.26
C LEU A 35 -1.03 1.62 -35.67
N TYR A 36 -1.03 1.44 -34.34
CA TYR A 36 -1.81 0.38 -33.68
C TYR A 36 -3.17 0.88 -33.16
N LYS A 37 -4.14 0.89 -34.06
CA LYS A 37 -5.55 0.77 -33.70
C LYS A 37 -5.88 -0.72 -33.68
N THR A 38 -6.27 -1.21 -32.50
CA THR A 38 -6.93 -2.48 -32.17
C THR A 38 -6.05 -3.68 -31.80
N SER A 39 -6.41 -4.24 -30.64
CA SER A 39 -6.20 -5.62 -30.15
C SER A 39 -4.77 -6.13 -29.99
N PHE A 40 -4.31 -6.14 -28.75
CA PHE A 40 -3.24 -7.03 -28.33
C PHE A 40 -3.72 -8.50 -28.46
N ARG A 41 -3.39 -9.13 -29.57
CA ARG A 41 -3.18 -10.58 -29.67
C ARG A 41 -1.77 -10.78 -30.17
N ILE A 42 -0.90 -11.29 -29.31
CA ILE A 42 0.40 -11.82 -29.73
C ILE A 42 0.10 -13.08 -30.55
N VAL A 43 0.10 -12.95 -31.86
CA VAL A 43 0.09 -14.09 -32.77
C VAL A 43 1.55 -14.35 -33.13
N PHE A 44 2.08 -15.47 -32.70
CA PHE A 44 3.32 -16.02 -33.22
C PHE A 44 3.15 -16.23 -34.73
N CYS A 45 3.67 -15.32 -35.54
CA CYS A 45 3.73 -15.50 -36.97
C CYS A 45 4.81 -16.55 -37.32
N LYS A 46 4.41 -17.74 -37.73
CA LYS A 46 5.25 -18.66 -38.51
C LYS A 46 5.84 -17.89 -39.67
N ILE A 47 7.15 -17.89 -39.80
CA ILE A 47 7.88 -17.34 -40.94
C ILE A 47 7.47 -18.13 -42.19
N MET A 48 6.48 -17.61 -42.94
CA MET A 48 6.20 -18.09 -44.26
C MET A 48 7.18 -17.41 -45.24
N LYS A 49 7.95 -18.22 -45.97
CA LYS A 49 8.82 -17.74 -47.05
C LYS A 49 7.99 -16.87 -48.01
N PRO A 50 8.44 -15.66 -48.39
CA PRO A 50 7.70 -14.79 -49.27
C PRO A 50 7.60 -15.42 -50.66
N LYS A 51 6.38 -15.55 -51.18
CA LYS A 51 6.15 -15.83 -52.58
C LYS A 51 6.64 -14.62 -53.37
N HIS A 52 7.61 -14.83 -54.28
CA HIS A 52 8.08 -13.81 -55.19
C HIS A 52 6.92 -13.35 -56.11
N ILE A 53 6.34 -12.21 -55.79
CA ILE A 53 5.45 -11.50 -56.70
C ILE A 53 6.36 -10.73 -57.68
N LYS A 54 6.46 -11.20 -58.92
CA LYS A 54 7.13 -10.46 -59.99
C LYS A 54 6.27 -9.22 -60.30
N THR A 55 6.62 -8.08 -59.73
CA THR A 55 6.07 -6.78 -60.16
C THR A 55 6.90 -6.25 -61.33
N LYS A 56 6.24 -5.83 -62.41
CA LYS A 56 6.90 -5.28 -63.59
C LYS A 56 7.70 -3.97 -63.30
N ASN A 57 7.27 -3.23 -62.29
CA ASN A 57 8.01 -2.03 -61.80
C ASN A 57 8.18 -2.17 -60.29
N SER A 58 9.40 -2.22 -59.81
CA SER A 58 9.72 -2.15 -58.39
C SER A 58 9.98 -0.71 -57.98
N TYR A 59 9.22 -0.21 -57.02
CA TYR A 59 9.39 1.14 -56.47
C TYR A 59 9.97 1.03 -55.06
N HIS A 60 10.83 1.96 -54.72
CA HIS A 60 11.39 2.02 -53.34
C HIS A 60 10.27 2.29 -52.32
N THR A 61 10.33 1.63 -51.19
CA THR A 61 9.29 1.73 -50.13
C THR A 61 9.09 3.15 -49.60
N ALA A 62 10.15 3.97 -49.63
CA ALA A 62 10.11 5.40 -49.32
C ALA A 62 9.12 6.20 -50.18
N LEU A 63 8.97 5.84 -51.47
CA LEU A 63 8.00 6.51 -52.34
C LEU A 63 6.56 6.19 -51.95
N ILE A 64 6.30 5.00 -51.48
CA ILE A 64 4.99 4.59 -50.94
C ILE A 64 4.63 5.42 -49.71
N LEU A 65 5.57 5.55 -48.78
CA LEU A 65 5.39 6.38 -47.60
C LEU A 65 5.21 7.85 -47.95
N LYS A 66 6.03 8.41 -48.86
CA LYS A 66 5.85 9.77 -49.39
C LYS A 66 4.47 9.97 -50.02
N ALA A 67 3.94 8.96 -50.76
CA ALA A 67 2.63 9.03 -51.34
C ALA A 67 1.51 9.08 -50.29
N GLN A 68 1.62 8.29 -49.24
CA GLN A 68 0.64 8.27 -48.14
C GLN A 68 0.67 9.58 -47.33
N LEU A 69 1.84 10.15 -47.13
CA LEU A 69 2.03 11.43 -46.42
C LEU A 69 1.74 12.65 -47.33
N GLY A 70 1.43 12.44 -48.62
CA GLY A 70 1.22 13.54 -49.56
C GLY A 70 2.48 14.37 -49.86
N MET A 71 3.65 13.77 -49.70
CA MET A 71 4.96 14.43 -49.78
C MET A 71 5.71 14.17 -51.11
N LEU A 72 5.06 13.52 -52.11
CA LEU A 72 5.68 13.33 -53.41
C LEU A 72 5.86 14.66 -54.12
N SER A 73 7.07 14.90 -54.63
CA SER A 73 7.34 16.01 -55.52
C SER A 73 6.62 15.80 -56.88
N LYS A 74 6.44 16.88 -57.64
CA LYS A 74 5.80 16.79 -58.98
C LYS A 74 6.56 15.81 -59.88
N ASN A 75 7.88 15.80 -59.84
CA ASN A 75 8.73 14.91 -60.65
C ASN A 75 8.60 13.46 -60.23
N GLU A 76 8.60 13.14 -58.90
CA GLU A 76 8.39 11.79 -58.41
C GLU A 76 6.97 11.28 -58.75
N ARG A 77 5.96 12.16 -58.70
CA ARG A 77 4.58 11.82 -58.98
C ARG A 77 4.33 11.52 -60.45
N SER A 78 4.98 12.24 -61.39
CA SER A 78 4.81 12.06 -62.84
C SER A 78 5.27 10.68 -63.33
N GLY A 79 6.24 10.06 -62.62
CA GLY A 79 6.74 8.72 -62.94
C GLY A 79 5.88 7.56 -62.41
N ILE A 80 4.78 7.83 -61.66
CA ILE A 80 3.99 6.82 -60.98
C ILE A 80 2.58 6.74 -61.62
N PRO A 81 2.14 5.54 -62.15
CA PRO A 81 0.78 5.36 -62.67
C PRO A 81 -0.29 5.69 -61.62
N ASN A 82 -1.42 6.23 -62.05
CA ASN A 82 -2.50 6.64 -61.14
C ASN A 82 -3.09 5.46 -60.36
N SER A 83 -3.20 4.28 -60.94
CA SER A 83 -3.63 3.06 -60.27
C SER A 83 -2.68 2.68 -59.14
N THR A 84 -1.37 2.65 -59.39
CA THR A 84 -0.34 2.35 -58.40
C THR A 84 -0.35 3.38 -57.25
N TYR A 85 -0.52 4.65 -57.58
CA TYR A 85 -0.60 5.72 -56.58
C TYR A 85 -1.85 5.57 -55.68
N SER A 86 -3.00 5.19 -56.26
CA SER A 86 -4.23 4.91 -55.51
C SER A 86 -4.10 3.70 -54.60
N ASP A 87 -3.44 2.64 -55.07
CA ASP A 87 -3.16 1.45 -54.28
C ASP A 87 -2.20 1.75 -53.11
N TRP A 88 -1.17 2.58 -53.33
CA TRP A 88 -0.23 2.99 -52.28
C TRP A 88 -0.91 3.73 -51.16
N LYS A 89 -1.87 4.62 -51.45
CA LYS A 89 -2.65 5.31 -50.43
C LYS A 89 -3.44 4.40 -49.50
N LYS A 90 -3.84 3.22 -50.01
CA LYS A 90 -4.63 2.22 -49.26
C LYS A 90 -3.75 1.13 -48.65
N ARG A 91 -2.48 1.01 -49.04
CA ARG A 91 -1.59 -0.08 -48.62
C ARG A 91 -1.25 0.01 -47.15
N ASN A 92 -1.39 -1.10 -46.46
CA ASN A 92 -0.98 -1.20 -45.07
C ASN A 92 0.56 -1.33 -44.97
N LEU A 93 1.24 -0.29 -44.46
CA LEU A 93 2.70 -0.28 -44.37
C LEU A 93 3.25 -1.28 -43.36
N SER A 94 2.44 -1.76 -42.41
CA SER A 94 2.87 -2.80 -41.47
C SER A 94 3.14 -4.17 -42.15
N LEU A 95 2.69 -4.35 -43.40
CA LEU A 95 2.92 -5.54 -44.18
C LEU A 95 4.12 -5.40 -45.13
N VAL A 96 4.77 -4.25 -45.17
CA VAL A 96 5.93 -3.99 -46.06
C VAL A 96 7.19 -4.28 -45.24
N VAL A 97 7.80 -5.43 -45.57
CA VAL A 97 9.13 -5.80 -45.02
C VAL A 97 10.16 -4.99 -45.81
N GLY A 98 10.96 -4.15 -45.12
CA GLY A 98 12.09 -3.52 -45.75
C GLY A 98 12.24 -1.99 -45.58
N PHE A 99 11.86 -1.43 -44.43
CA PHE A 99 12.56 -0.26 -43.94
C PHE A 99 13.90 -0.77 -43.39
N THR A 100 14.83 -1.11 -44.25
CA THR A 100 16.19 -1.46 -43.89
C THR A 100 17.04 -0.21 -43.81
N GLU A 101 18.22 -0.35 -43.19
CA GLU A 101 19.19 0.72 -42.92
C GLU A 101 19.66 1.53 -44.15
N ASP A 102 19.27 1.11 -45.35
CA ASP A 102 19.63 1.74 -46.65
C ASP A 102 18.67 2.84 -47.11
N ASP A 103 17.73 3.27 -46.29
CA ASP A 103 16.87 4.42 -46.63
C ASP A 103 17.72 5.67 -46.84
N PRO A 104 17.60 6.38 -47.96
CA PRO A 104 18.38 7.58 -48.22
C PRO A 104 18.23 8.57 -47.06
N VAL A 105 19.34 8.98 -46.46
CA VAL A 105 19.41 9.93 -45.32
C VAL A 105 18.54 11.16 -45.60
N HIS A 106 18.54 11.65 -46.83
CA HIS A 106 17.73 12.79 -47.31
C HIS A 106 16.23 12.62 -47.17
N PHE A 107 15.69 11.38 -47.25
CA PHE A 107 14.24 11.17 -47.11
C PHE A 107 13.79 11.38 -45.67
N LYS A 108 14.60 10.92 -44.71
CA LYS A 108 14.30 11.12 -43.29
C LYS A 108 14.32 12.63 -42.97
N ASP A 109 15.31 13.35 -43.46
CA ASP A 109 15.44 14.78 -43.24
C ASP A 109 14.28 15.60 -43.81
N ASP A 110 13.80 15.25 -45.04
CA ASP A 110 12.67 15.92 -45.66
C ASP A 110 11.36 15.66 -44.88
N VAL A 111 11.16 14.44 -44.39
CA VAL A 111 10.01 14.08 -43.55
C VAL A 111 10.07 14.83 -42.24
N TYR A 112 11.23 14.83 -41.58
CA TYR A 112 11.42 15.58 -40.32
C TYR A 112 11.23 17.08 -40.50
N LYS A 113 11.73 17.65 -41.58
CA LYS A 113 11.58 19.08 -41.89
C LYS A 113 10.11 19.46 -42.05
N LYS A 114 9.35 18.74 -42.91
CA LYS A 114 7.91 19.02 -43.12
C LYS A 114 7.09 18.78 -41.85
N ILE A 115 7.42 17.74 -41.09
CA ILE A 115 6.79 17.46 -39.79
C ILE A 115 7.10 18.58 -38.80
N SER A 116 8.35 19.04 -38.75
CA SER A 116 8.77 20.11 -37.85
C SER A 116 8.17 21.47 -38.20
N GLU A 117 7.88 21.73 -39.47
CA GLU A 117 7.22 22.93 -39.95
C GLU A 117 5.72 22.96 -39.71
N SER A 118 5.08 21.80 -39.64
CA SER A 118 3.62 21.71 -39.47
C SER A 118 3.18 22.13 -38.05
N LYS A 119 2.48 23.27 -37.95
CA LYS A 119 1.88 23.72 -36.65
C LYS A 119 0.91 22.71 -36.07
N ALA A 120 0.11 22.02 -36.90
CA ALA A 120 -0.82 21.00 -36.44
C ALA A 120 -0.10 19.78 -35.85
N PHE A 121 1.01 19.36 -36.50
CA PHE A 121 1.80 18.23 -36.00
C PHE A 121 2.50 18.57 -34.67
N LYS A 122 3.12 19.75 -34.54
CA LYS A 122 3.71 20.21 -33.26
C LYS A 122 2.70 20.19 -32.14
N LYS A 123 1.48 20.66 -32.38
CA LYS A 123 0.39 20.63 -31.40
C LYS A 123 0.01 19.21 -31.01
N THR A 124 -0.10 18.31 -31.98
CA THR A 124 -0.44 16.91 -31.73
C THR A 124 0.65 16.18 -30.94
N ILE A 125 1.92 16.38 -31.32
CA ILE A 125 3.05 15.78 -30.57
C ILE A 125 3.12 16.32 -29.13
N SER A 126 2.95 17.61 -28.92
CA SER A 126 2.93 18.18 -27.57
C SER A 126 1.80 17.57 -26.70
N ALA A 127 0.62 17.38 -27.30
CA ALA A 127 -0.49 16.73 -26.60
C ALA A 127 -0.19 15.24 -26.27
N LEU A 128 0.41 14.52 -27.22
CA LEU A 128 0.79 13.12 -27.02
C LEU A 128 1.87 12.96 -25.95
N LEU A 129 2.88 13.83 -25.91
CA LEU A 129 3.92 13.80 -24.88
C LEU A 129 3.35 14.02 -23.49
N LEU A 130 2.40 14.95 -23.34
CA LEU A 130 1.74 15.18 -22.06
C LEU A 130 0.89 13.96 -21.63
N VAL A 131 0.22 13.32 -22.57
CA VAL A 131 -0.55 12.08 -22.30
C VAL A 131 0.39 10.94 -21.93
N PHE A 132 1.51 10.81 -22.64
CA PHE A 132 2.52 9.79 -22.33
C PHE A 132 3.13 9.96 -20.95
N GLN A 133 3.53 11.18 -20.60
CA GLN A 133 4.04 11.49 -19.25
C GLN A 133 3.03 11.14 -18.15
N PHE A 134 1.75 11.40 -18.40
CA PHE A 134 0.69 11.01 -17.48
C PHE A 134 0.59 9.49 -17.32
N TYR A 135 0.55 8.74 -18.41
CA TYR A 135 0.50 7.27 -18.34
C TYR A 135 1.76 6.67 -17.71
N PHE A 136 2.92 7.23 -18.01
CA PHE A 136 4.17 6.79 -17.38
C PHE A 136 4.14 6.99 -15.86
N SER A 137 3.73 8.15 -15.39
CA SER A 137 3.58 8.41 -13.95
C SER A 137 2.56 7.49 -13.25
N LEU A 138 1.56 7.00 -13.97
CA LEU A 138 0.61 6.01 -13.46
C LEU A 138 1.21 4.62 -13.33
N THR A 139 2.11 4.22 -14.23
CA THR A 139 2.71 2.88 -14.23
C THR A 139 3.68 2.67 -13.07
N GLU A 140 4.36 3.71 -12.63
CA GLU A 140 5.28 3.66 -11.48
C GLU A 140 4.57 3.31 -10.15
N ASN A 141 3.25 3.52 -10.05
CA ASN A 141 2.46 3.38 -8.82
C ASN A 141 1.28 2.40 -8.93
N MET A 142 1.33 1.39 -9.77
CA MET A 142 0.18 0.52 -10.14
C MET A 142 -0.48 -0.29 -9.00
N ARG A 143 0.02 -0.29 -7.76
CA ARG A 143 -0.63 -0.98 -6.63
C ARG A 143 -1.74 -0.12 -6.02
N GLY A 144 -2.95 -0.23 -6.53
CA GLY A 144 -4.15 0.43 -5.97
C GLY A 144 -4.84 1.42 -6.90
N LYS A 145 -5.37 0.96 -8.04
CA LYS A 145 -6.00 1.79 -9.09
C LYS A 145 -6.97 2.88 -8.60
N ARG A 146 -7.83 2.59 -7.61
CA ARG A 146 -8.78 3.58 -7.07
C ARG A 146 -8.09 4.73 -6.35
N ARG A 147 -7.01 4.45 -5.63
CA ARG A 147 -6.24 5.45 -4.88
C ARG A 147 -5.50 6.37 -5.84
N ILE A 148 -4.83 5.80 -6.86
CA ILE A 148 -4.13 6.54 -7.90
C ILE A 148 -5.07 7.54 -8.60
N TRP A 149 -6.26 7.10 -9.01
CA TRP A 149 -7.23 7.98 -9.64
C TRP A 149 -7.72 9.11 -8.71
N THR A 150 -7.85 8.86 -7.42
CA THR A 150 -8.26 9.86 -6.44
C THR A 150 -7.16 10.89 -6.18
N GLU A 151 -5.92 10.43 -6.03
CA GLU A 151 -4.74 11.27 -5.81
C GLU A 151 -4.39 12.09 -7.07
N GLN A 152 -4.56 11.51 -8.25
CA GLN A 152 -4.20 12.11 -9.53
C GLN A 152 -5.30 12.97 -10.17
N LYS A 153 -6.48 13.11 -9.57
CA LYS A 153 -7.58 13.91 -10.13
C LYS A 153 -7.16 15.32 -10.54
N LYS A 154 -6.43 16.03 -9.67
CA LYS A 154 -5.92 17.39 -9.94
C LYS A 154 -4.98 17.40 -11.13
N TYR A 155 -4.08 16.42 -11.20
CA TYR A 155 -3.12 16.28 -12.28
C TYR A 155 -3.80 15.96 -13.61
N ILE A 156 -4.77 15.04 -13.61
CA ILE A 156 -5.59 14.71 -14.79
C ILE A 156 -6.33 15.94 -15.30
N VAL A 157 -6.96 16.71 -14.42
CA VAL A 157 -7.67 17.94 -14.79
C VAL A 157 -6.69 18.96 -15.38
N SER A 158 -5.50 19.14 -14.80
CA SER A 158 -4.48 20.06 -15.32
C SER A 158 -4.01 19.65 -16.71
N ILE A 159 -3.75 18.35 -16.95
CA ILE A 159 -3.36 17.83 -18.27
C ILE A 159 -4.45 18.08 -19.31
N ILE A 160 -5.71 17.71 -19.01
CA ILE A 160 -6.82 17.94 -19.95
C ILE A 160 -6.95 19.43 -20.26
N THR A 161 -6.84 20.29 -19.24
CA THR A 161 -6.93 21.75 -19.41
C THR A 161 -5.80 22.28 -20.31
N ARG A 162 -4.58 21.77 -20.16
CA ARG A 162 -3.40 22.15 -20.98
C ARG A 162 -3.48 21.63 -22.43
N ILE A 163 -4.04 20.44 -22.62
CA ILE A 163 -4.17 19.80 -23.93
C ILE A 163 -5.40 20.35 -24.71
N SER A 164 -6.45 20.74 -24.00
CA SER A 164 -7.71 21.16 -24.61
C SER A 164 -7.59 22.31 -25.64
N PRO A 165 -6.70 23.33 -25.50
CA PRO A 165 -6.49 24.33 -26.55
C PRO A 165 -5.87 23.76 -27.83
N LEU A 166 -5.19 22.60 -27.75
CA LEU A 166 -4.50 21.99 -28.88
C LEU A 166 -5.42 21.10 -29.71
N ILE A 167 -6.24 20.28 -29.06
CA ILE A 167 -7.04 19.22 -29.70
C ILE A 167 -8.53 19.23 -29.33
N GLY A 168 -8.95 20.16 -28.47
CA GLY A 168 -10.31 20.25 -27.96
C GLY A 168 -10.58 19.32 -26.75
N ILE A 169 -11.53 19.75 -25.90
CA ILE A 169 -11.85 19.02 -24.64
C ILE A 169 -12.33 17.59 -24.90
N LYS A 170 -13.21 17.39 -25.91
CA LYS A 170 -13.76 16.06 -26.22
C LYS A 170 -12.65 15.07 -26.63
N ALA A 171 -11.71 15.51 -27.46
CA ALA A 171 -10.57 14.68 -27.92
C ALA A 171 -9.61 14.41 -26.76
N ALA A 172 -9.26 15.41 -25.96
CA ALA A 172 -8.40 15.27 -24.77
C ALA A 172 -8.99 14.25 -23.76
N CYS A 173 -10.29 14.35 -23.47
CA CYS A 173 -10.97 13.41 -22.60
C CYS A 173 -10.99 11.98 -23.18
N LYS A 174 -11.20 11.83 -24.50
CA LYS A 174 -11.19 10.52 -25.18
C LYS A 174 -9.82 9.86 -25.12
N LEU A 175 -8.73 10.61 -25.29
CA LEU A 175 -7.35 10.11 -25.14
C LEU A 175 -7.08 9.53 -23.75
N LEU A 176 -7.56 10.18 -22.72
CA LEU A 176 -7.42 9.73 -21.33
C LEU A 176 -8.51 8.73 -20.89
N LYS A 177 -9.39 8.29 -21.80
CA LYS A 177 -10.52 7.38 -21.49
C LYS A 177 -11.41 7.89 -20.37
N ILE A 178 -11.66 9.19 -20.31
CA ILE A 178 -12.49 9.87 -19.32
C ILE A 178 -13.68 10.51 -20.04
N SER A 179 -14.89 10.42 -19.46
CA SER A 179 -16.03 11.14 -19.99
C SER A 179 -15.92 12.66 -19.74
N THR A 180 -16.42 13.48 -20.64
CA THR A 180 -16.45 14.94 -20.49
C THR A 180 -17.18 15.37 -19.22
N GLN A 181 -18.29 14.70 -18.86
CA GLN A 181 -19.00 14.93 -17.60
C GLN A 181 -18.11 14.69 -16.38
N ARG A 182 -17.30 13.61 -16.39
CA ARG A 182 -16.36 13.32 -15.31
C ARG A 182 -15.27 14.38 -15.23
N PHE A 183 -14.76 14.87 -16.35
CA PHE A 183 -13.78 15.97 -16.41
C PHE A 183 -14.33 17.23 -15.78
N TYR A 184 -15.53 17.71 -16.17
CA TYR A 184 -16.12 18.93 -15.61
C TYR A 184 -16.42 18.77 -14.11
N ARG A 185 -16.91 17.59 -13.68
CA ARG A 185 -17.07 17.30 -12.27
C ARG A 185 -15.76 17.39 -11.51
N TRP A 186 -14.71 16.75 -12.01
CA TRP A 186 -13.38 16.80 -11.39
C TRP A 186 -12.74 18.18 -11.43
N LYS A 187 -12.93 18.94 -12.49
CA LYS A 187 -12.51 20.35 -12.57
C LYS A 187 -13.13 21.18 -11.47
N ASN A 188 -14.42 21.01 -11.23
CA ASN A 188 -15.12 21.69 -10.14
C ASN A 188 -14.69 21.17 -8.75
N GLU A 189 -14.36 19.88 -8.62
CA GLU A 189 -13.88 19.24 -7.39
C GLU A 189 -12.44 19.57 -7.03
N ALA A 190 -11.59 19.92 -8.01
CA ALA A 190 -10.15 20.09 -7.82
C ALA A 190 -9.78 21.19 -6.82
N TYR A 191 -10.65 22.16 -6.61
CA TYR A 191 -10.47 23.28 -5.69
C TYR A 191 -11.23 23.15 -4.37
N CYS A 192 -11.89 22.00 -4.13
CA CYS A 192 -12.65 21.75 -2.92
C CYS A 192 -11.79 21.07 -1.85
N PHE A 193 -11.60 21.70 -0.70
CA PHE A 193 -10.76 21.23 0.41
C PHE A 193 -11.55 20.70 1.61
N THR A 194 -12.89 20.74 1.57
CA THR A 194 -13.74 20.39 2.71
C THR A 194 -13.91 18.90 2.94
N SER A 195 -13.59 18.05 1.96
CA SER A 195 -13.67 16.60 2.11
C SER A 195 -12.30 15.95 2.00
N THR A 196 -11.93 15.16 3.01
CA THR A 196 -10.66 14.37 3.04
C THR A 196 -10.61 13.30 1.94
N PHE A 197 -11.75 12.83 1.45
CA PHE A 197 -11.84 11.73 0.48
C PHE A 197 -12.33 12.14 -0.89
N ASN A 198 -13.20 13.12 -0.93
CA ASN A 198 -13.80 13.63 -2.16
C ASN A 198 -13.46 15.11 -2.28
N LEU A 199 -12.78 15.47 -3.35
CA LEU A 199 -12.59 16.88 -3.72
C LEU A 199 -13.91 17.49 -4.26
N CYS A 200 -15.05 17.11 -3.68
CA CYS A 200 -16.37 17.44 -4.17
C CYS A 200 -17.05 18.48 -3.29
N ARG A 201 -17.87 19.33 -3.91
CA ARG A 201 -18.67 20.35 -3.22
C ARG A 201 -19.61 19.81 -2.16
N LYS A 202 -20.12 18.60 -2.36
CA LYS A 202 -21.10 18.00 -1.45
C LYS A 202 -20.39 17.16 -0.42
N ILE A 203 -20.41 17.62 0.82
CA ILE A 203 -20.08 16.81 1.98
C ILE A 203 -21.06 15.63 2.00
N HIS A 204 -20.54 14.40 1.97
CA HIS A 204 -21.42 13.25 2.08
C HIS A 204 -22.09 13.26 3.46
N PRO A 205 -23.44 13.22 3.57
CA PRO A 205 -24.15 13.40 4.84
C PRO A 205 -23.68 12.46 5.96
N LYS A 206 -23.22 11.24 5.61
CA LYS A 206 -22.75 10.22 6.55
C LYS A 206 -21.23 10.21 6.75
N GLN A 207 -20.47 11.17 6.20
CA GLN A 207 -19.04 11.26 6.48
C GLN A 207 -18.78 11.72 7.92
N LEU A 208 -17.57 11.50 8.42
CA LEU A 208 -17.18 12.05 9.71
C LEU A 208 -17.21 13.58 9.66
N THR A 209 -17.74 14.19 10.69
CA THR A 209 -17.76 15.64 10.87
C THR A 209 -16.35 16.20 10.97
N SER A 210 -16.16 17.49 10.71
CA SER A 210 -14.85 18.16 10.84
C SER A 210 -14.28 18.04 12.26
N LYS A 211 -15.16 18.00 13.28
CA LYS A 211 -14.78 17.78 14.69
C LYS A 211 -14.22 16.35 14.88
N GLU A 212 -14.93 15.32 14.42
CA GLU A 212 -14.49 13.93 14.51
C GLU A 212 -13.19 13.68 13.74
N GLN A 213 -13.03 14.30 12.56
CA GLN A 213 -11.78 14.19 11.80
C GLN A 213 -10.60 14.80 12.56
N ARG A 214 -10.78 15.95 13.21
CA ARG A 214 -9.74 16.56 14.08
C ARG A 214 -9.39 15.66 15.26
N ILE A 215 -10.39 15.04 15.89
CA ILE A 215 -10.16 14.08 16.98
C ILE A 215 -9.35 12.88 16.47
N VAL A 216 -9.74 12.26 15.36
CA VAL A 216 -8.98 11.14 14.75
C VAL A 216 -7.54 11.55 14.45
N THR A 217 -7.34 12.74 13.87
CA THR A 217 -5.98 13.27 13.57
C THR A 217 -5.17 13.47 14.85
N HIS A 218 -5.77 13.99 15.92
CA HIS A 218 -5.12 14.17 17.20
C HIS A 218 -4.61 12.84 17.77
N TYR A 219 -5.47 11.81 17.82
CA TYR A 219 -5.07 10.49 18.33
C TYR A 219 -4.00 9.80 17.48
N LEU A 220 -4.02 9.99 16.14
CA LEU A 220 -3.01 9.44 15.25
C LEU A 220 -1.63 10.11 15.40
N LYS A 221 -1.60 11.39 15.78
CA LYS A 221 -0.37 12.19 15.93
C LYS A 221 0.16 12.24 17.36
N LYS A 222 -0.59 11.71 18.35
CA LYS A 222 -0.21 11.71 19.75
C LYS A 222 1.09 10.91 19.95
N PRO A 223 2.20 11.50 20.45
CA PRO A 223 3.50 10.83 20.54
C PRO A 223 3.44 9.53 21.35
N GLU A 224 2.68 9.53 22.45
CA GLU A 224 2.50 8.39 23.34
C GLU A 224 1.85 7.17 22.66
N LEU A 225 1.06 7.42 21.60
CA LEU A 225 0.30 6.39 20.89
C LEU A 225 0.94 5.94 19.57
N GLN A 226 2.05 6.55 19.15
CA GLN A 226 2.66 6.27 17.84
C GLN A 226 3.09 4.80 17.68
N HIS A 227 3.54 4.16 18.74
CA HIS A 227 3.95 2.77 18.75
C HIS A 227 2.79 1.78 18.95
N TRP A 228 1.57 2.29 19.21
CA TRP A 228 0.42 1.43 19.43
C TRP A 228 -0.15 0.87 18.12
N PRO A 229 -0.73 -0.35 18.15
CA PRO A 229 -1.55 -0.82 17.05
C PRO A 229 -2.71 0.14 16.77
N LEU A 230 -2.99 0.47 15.51
CA LEU A 230 -4.11 1.36 15.15
C LEU A 230 -5.45 0.94 15.76
N ARG A 231 -5.64 -0.37 15.98
CA ARG A 231 -6.85 -0.89 16.61
C ARG A 231 -6.92 -0.54 18.11
N SER A 232 -5.78 -0.50 18.79
CA SER A 232 -5.70 -0.05 20.18
C SER A 232 -5.94 1.45 20.30
N VAL A 233 -5.37 2.26 19.37
CA VAL A 233 -5.64 3.70 19.28
C VAL A 233 -7.12 3.97 19.03
N PHE A 234 -7.77 3.20 18.16
CA PHE A 234 -9.21 3.29 17.93
C PHE A 234 -10.01 3.05 19.21
N TYR A 235 -9.75 1.99 19.95
CA TYR A 235 -10.47 1.69 21.19
C TYR A 235 -10.13 2.68 22.31
N GLN A 236 -8.92 3.22 22.37
CA GLN A 236 -8.60 4.30 23.31
C GLN A 236 -9.49 5.53 23.05
N MET A 237 -9.62 5.93 21.79
CA MET A 237 -10.51 7.04 21.42
C MET A 237 -11.99 6.79 21.80
N LEU A 238 -12.47 5.54 21.66
CA LEU A 238 -13.81 5.14 22.08
C LEU A 238 -13.96 5.14 23.60
N ASN A 239 -12.98 4.61 24.32
CA ASN A 239 -12.97 4.58 25.80
C ASN A 239 -12.97 6.00 26.38
N ASP A 240 -12.22 6.90 25.75
CA ASP A 240 -12.16 8.32 26.15
C ASP A 240 -13.45 9.10 25.74
N THR A 241 -14.46 8.42 25.16
CA THR A 241 -15.73 9.00 24.71
C THR A 241 -15.61 10.23 23.79
N LYS A 242 -14.52 10.33 23.03
CA LYS A 242 -14.23 11.51 22.21
C LYS A 242 -14.92 11.49 20.84
N ALA A 243 -14.97 10.32 20.19
CA ALA A 243 -15.67 10.15 18.91
C ALA A 243 -16.05 8.68 18.70
N PHE A 244 -17.26 8.45 18.16
CA PHE A 244 -17.80 7.11 17.93
C PHE A 244 -17.98 6.83 16.44
N MET A 245 -17.37 5.78 15.94
CA MET A 245 -17.46 5.34 14.56
C MET A 245 -17.16 3.85 14.42
N ASN A 246 -17.50 3.26 13.28
CA ASN A 246 -17.08 1.89 12.99
C ASN A 246 -15.56 1.80 12.77
N LEU A 247 -14.97 0.68 13.17
CA LEU A 247 -13.55 0.40 12.97
C LEU A 247 -13.11 0.53 11.49
N SER A 248 -13.96 0.08 10.55
CA SER A 248 -13.71 0.23 9.12
C SER A 248 -13.64 1.70 8.68
N THR A 249 -14.51 2.55 9.24
CA THR A 249 -14.49 4.00 9.02
C THR A 249 -13.21 4.61 9.59
N PHE A 250 -12.85 4.28 10.83
CA PHE A 250 -11.59 4.74 11.42
C PHE A 250 -10.39 4.38 10.56
N TYR A 251 -10.24 3.13 10.10
CA TYR A 251 -9.14 2.74 9.22
C TYR A 251 -9.13 3.50 7.89
N LYS A 252 -10.30 3.79 7.33
CA LYS A 252 -10.41 4.59 6.10
C LYS A 252 -9.83 5.99 6.31
N TYR A 253 -10.23 6.66 7.40
CA TYR A 253 -9.77 8.00 7.74
C TYR A 253 -8.30 8.00 8.20
N ALA A 254 -7.86 7.04 8.99
CA ALA A 254 -6.46 6.91 9.39
C ALA A 254 -5.51 6.83 8.18
N ARG A 255 -5.87 6.08 7.14
CA ARG A 255 -5.07 6.00 5.90
C ARG A 255 -5.05 7.30 5.11
N ALA A 256 -6.14 8.07 5.15
CA ALA A 256 -6.23 9.32 4.42
C ALA A 256 -5.52 10.48 5.14
N LEU A 257 -5.60 10.50 6.48
CA LEU A 257 -5.03 11.56 7.32
C LEU A 257 -3.54 11.31 7.66
N SER A 258 -3.11 10.05 7.64
CA SER A 258 -1.72 9.66 7.91
C SER A 258 -1.30 8.58 6.91
N PRO A 259 -0.92 8.95 5.68
CA PRO A 259 -0.52 8.00 4.63
C PRO A 259 0.73 7.19 4.96
N GLU A 260 1.51 7.60 5.96
CA GLU A 260 2.71 6.91 6.45
C GLU A 260 2.42 5.53 7.07
N PHE A 261 1.21 5.29 7.55
CA PHE A 261 0.80 4.00 8.09
C PHE A 261 0.54 2.93 7.01
N LYS A 262 1.53 2.67 6.16
CA LYS A 262 1.49 1.55 5.22
C LYS A 262 1.80 0.24 5.93
N ARG A 263 0.79 -0.58 6.21
CA ARG A 263 0.98 -1.95 6.72
C ARG A 263 0.72 -2.98 5.65
N PHE A 264 1.72 -3.82 5.41
CA PHE A 264 1.54 -5.05 4.65
C PHE A 264 0.75 -6.05 5.51
N LYS A 265 -0.37 -6.54 5.01
CA LYS A 265 -1.11 -7.63 5.65
C LYS A 265 -0.52 -8.95 5.16
N LYS A 266 0.08 -9.71 6.06
CA LYS A 266 0.32 -11.14 5.80
C LYS A 266 -1.03 -11.87 5.83
N PRO A 267 -1.28 -12.84 4.94
CA PRO A 267 -2.47 -13.69 5.01
C PRO A 267 -2.49 -14.42 6.37
N LYS A 268 -3.67 -14.53 6.98
CA LYS A 268 -3.85 -15.32 8.21
C LYS A 268 -3.81 -16.79 7.84
N GLN A 269 -2.85 -17.52 8.38
CA GLN A 269 -2.67 -18.93 8.01
C GLN A 269 -3.30 -19.95 8.97
N LYS A 270 -3.59 -19.63 10.24
CA LYS A 270 -4.10 -20.65 11.18
C LYS A 270 -5.03 -20.05 12.26
N ILE A 271 -5.98 -20.86 12.73
CA ILE A 271 -6.79 -20.59 13.93
C ILE A 271 -5.97 -21.09 15.12
N GLY A 272 -5.67 -20.22 16.08
CA GLY A 272 -4.98 -20.61 17.30
C GLY A 272 -5.92 -21.18 18.35
N ILE A 273 -5.38 -21.91 19.33
CA ILE A 273 -6.09 -22.37 20.51
C ILE A 273 -6.61 -21.20 21.34
N ARG A 274 -7.80 -21.34 21.93
CA ARG A 274 -8.44 -20.34 22.79
C ARG A 274 -8.95 -20.99 24.05
N ALA A 275 -8.52 -20.48 25.22
CA ALA A 275 -9.12 -20.82 26.49
C ALA A 275 -10.53 -20.22 26.60
N SER A 276 -11.39 -20.83 27.40
CA SER A 276 -12.74 -20.37 27.69
C SER A 276 -12.81 -19.32 28.80
N SER A 277 -11.83 -19.32 29.70
CA SER A 277 -11.72 -18.36 30.82
C SER A 277 -10.25 -18.04 31.13
N PRO A 278 -9.98 -16.98 31.92
CA PRO A 278 -8.62 -16.65 32.37
C PRO A 278 -7.99 -17.80 33.17
N LEU A 279 -6.66 -17.90 33.07
CA LEU A 279 -5.81 -18.81 33.85
C LEU A 279 -6.01 -20.31 33.62
N LEU A 280 -6.78 -20.72 32.59
CA LEU A 280 -6.92 -22.13 32.20
C LEU A 280 -5.79 -22.61 31.29
N LEU A 281 -5.30 -21.76 30.44
CA LEU A 281 -4.22 -22.05 29.51
C LEU A 281 -3.19 -20.94 29.53
N LEU A 282 -2.00 -21.26 29.95
CA LEU A 282 -0.85 -20.36 29.98
C LEU A 282 0.05 -20.65 28.76
N HIS A 283 0.73 -19.63 28.31
CA HIS A 283 1.80 -19.74 27.33
C HIS A 283 3.12 -19.34 27.96
N MET A 284 4.16 -20.07 27.67
CA MET A 284 5.50 -19.80 28.13
C MET A 284 6.48 -19.82 26.95
N ASP A 285 7.37 -18.84 26.88
CA ASP A 285 8.40 -18.76 25.86
C ASP A 285 9.55 -17.87 26.30
N THR A 286 10.75 -18.14 25.77
CA THR A 286 11.96 -17.37 26.01
C THR A 286 12.40 -16.66 24.75
N THR A 287 12.60 -15.36 24.86
CA THR A 287 13.06 -14.55 23.72
C THR A 287 14.44 -13.94 24.00
N ILE A 288 15.27 -13.83 22.96
CA ILE A 288 16.62 -13.31 23.06
C ILE A 288 16.66 -11.88 22.58
N LEU A 289 17.25 -10.99 23.36
CA LEU A 289 17.58 -9.62 22.99
C LEU A 289 19.12 -9.45 23.01
N ARG A 290 19.68 -8.86 21.96
CA ARG A 290 21.08 -8.40 21.99
C ARG A 290 21.09 -6.93 22.38
N VAL A 291 21.85 -6.61 23.40
CA VAL A 291 22.06 -5.23 23.88
C VAL A 291 23.35 -4.65 23.30
N GLN A 292 23.61 -3.35 23.47
CA GLN A 292 24.71 -2.66 22.78
C GLN A 292 26.09 -3.12 23.24
N ASP A 293 26.25 -3.60 24.46
CA ASP A 293 27.50 -4.19 24.97
C ASP A 293 27.84 -5.54 24.31
N GLY A 294 26.97 -6.02 23.40
CA GLY A 294 27.12 -7.30 22.69
C GLY A 294 26.58 -8.50 23.44
N SER A 295 26.16 -8.35 24.70
CA SER A 295 25.62 -9.45 25.50
C SER A 295 24.24 -9.89 25.00
N LYS A 296 23.90 -11.15 25.29
CA LYS A 296 22.58 -11.72 25.03
C LYS A 296 21.79 -11.72 26.32
N VAL A 297 20.66 -11.03 26.31
CA VAL A 297 19.68 -11.07 27.41
C VAL A 297 18.57 -12.04 27.01
N TYR A 298 18.33 -13.04 27.85
CA TYR A 298 17.25 -14.00 27.75
C TYR A 298 16.08 -13.53 28.57
N ILE A 299 14.93 -13.33 27.93
CA ILE A 299 13.71 -12.84 28.57
C ILE A 299 12.66 -13.93 28.52
N HIS A 300 12.29 -14.44 29.68
CA HIS A 300 11.28 -15.50 29.87
C HIS A 300 9.94 -14.86 30.15
N PHE A 301 8.95 -15.05 29.29
CA PHE A 301 7.59 -14.55 29.49
C PHE A 301 6.62 -15.67 29.78
N ILE A 302 5.66 -15.41 30.69
CA ILE A 302 4.48 -16.24 30.90
C ILE A 302 3.26 -15.36 30.69
N MET A 303 2.32 -15.80 29.87
CA MET A 303 1.09 -15.08 29.57
C MET A 303 -0.14 -15.96 29.65
N ASP A 304 -1.27 -15.36 29.99
CA ASP A 304 -2.57 -16.03 29.92
C ASP A 304 -3.13 -16.00 28.50
N ASN A 305 -3.66 -17.13 28.06
CA ASN A 305 -4.25 -17.29 26.73
C ASN A 305 -5.52 -16.46 26.55
N PHE A 306 -6.41 -16.44 27.52
CA PHE A 306 -7.71 -15.78 27.40
C PHE A 306 -7.60 -14.27 27.49
N SER A 307 -7.02 -13.74 28.57
CA SER A 307 -6.89 -12.30 28.82
C SER A 307 -5.78 -11.64 28.04
N ARG A 308 -4.78 -12.37 27.56
CA ARG A 308 -3.56 -11.85 26.93
C ARG A 308 -2.62 -11.14 27.89
N THR A 309 -2.86 -11.24 29.18
CA THR A 309 -2.03 -10.63 30.21
C THR A 309 -0.68 -11.30 30.29
N ILE A 310 0.39 -10.53 30.33
CA ILE A 310 1.70 -11.02 30.74
C ILE A 310 1.64 -11.16 32.26
N LEU A 311 1.63 -12.41 32.73
CA LEU A 311 1.50 -12.75 34.15
C LEU A 311 2.83 -12.59 34.89
N GLY A 312 3.92 -12.97 34.23
CA GLY A 312 5.26 -12.89 34.76
C GLY A 312 6.33 -12.79 33.68
N TRP A 313 7.49 -12.27 34.07
CA TRP A 313 8.67 -12.23 33.24
C TRP A 313 9.95 -12.26 34.08
N LYS A 314 11.03 -12.79 33.50
CA LYS A 314 12.39 -12.75 34.05
C LYS A 314 13.37 -12.45 32.94
N ALA A 315 14.42 -11.70 33.29
CA ALA A 315 15.53 -11.45 32.38
C ALA A 315 16.84 -11.96 32.95
N SER A 316 17.67 -12.61 32.14
CA SER A 316 18.95 -13.18 32.56
C SER A 316 20.00 -13.09 31.47
N LEU A 317 21.28 -13.12 31.83
CA LEU A 317 22.40 -13.25 30.89
C LEU A 317 22.71 -14.70 30.53
N VAL A 318 22.14 -15.65 31.25
CA VAL A 318 22.39 -17.07 31.11
C VAL A 318 21.13 -17.79 30.65
N TRP A 319 21.29 -18.62 29.64
CA TRP A 319 20.23 -19.55 29.19
C TRP A 319 20.12 -20.69 30.19
N ASN A 320 19.14 -20.64 31.10
CA ASN A 320 18.97 -21.66 32.12
C ASN A 320 17.51 -21.79 32.54
N SER A 321 17.02 -23.04 32.59
CA SER A 321 15.65 -23.39 33.03
C SER A 321 15.31 -22.95 34.45
N LYS A 322 16.29 -22.68 35.32
CA LYS A 322 16.06 -22.15 36.66
C LYS A 322 15.32 -20.80 36.64
N TYR A 323 15.61 -19.90 35.68
CA TYR A 323 14.90 -18.64 35.54
C TYR A 323 13.46 -18.84 35.09
N THR A 324 13.21 -19.81 34.25
CA THR A 324 11.86 -20.21 33.82
C THR A 324 11.07 -20.73 35.01
N VAL A 325 11.67 -21.60 35.84
CA VAL A 325 11.06 -22.10 37.08
C VAL A 325 10.80 -20.99 38.09
N SER A 326 11.76 -20.10 38.31
CA SER A 326 11.57 -18.94 39.22
C SER A 326 10.39 -18.07 38.77
N ASN A 327 10.30 -17.77 37.45
CA ASN A 327 9.19 -17.01 36.90
C ASN A 327 7.85 -17.75 37.07
N LEU A 328 7.83 -19.06 36.82
CA LEU A 328 6.62 -19.88 36.97
C LEU A 328 6.19 -19.99 38.44
N THR A 329 7.12 -20.12 39.35
CA THR A 329 6.85 -20.13 40.81
C THR A 329 6.16 -18.84 41.23
N GLU A 330 6.74 -17.68 40.89
CA GLU A 330 6.17 -16.37 41.23
C GLU A 330 4.77 -16.17 40.61
N VAL A 331 4.55 -16.65 39.36
CA VAL A 331 3.23 -16.61 38.76
C VAL A 331 2.24 -17.50 39.49
N CYS A 332 2.64 -18.72 39.89
CA CYS A 332 1.78 -19.62 40.63
C CYS A 332 1.38 -19.04 41.99
N GLU A 333 2.32 -18.42 42.70
CA GLU A 333 2.09 -17.76 43.99
C GLU A 333 1.19 -16.53 43.81
N LYS A 334 1.53 -15.65 42.91
CA LYS A 334 0.83 -14.37 42.69
C LYS A 334 -0.64 -14.53 42.30
N TYR A 335 -0.95 -15.55 41.48
CA TYR A 335 -2.30 -15.79 40.97
C TYR A 335 -3.01 -16.98 41.63
N ASP A 336 -2.44 -17.51 42.71
CA ASP A 336 -2.98 -18.66 43.43
C ASP A 336 -3.35 -19.82 42.50
N LEU A 337 -2.36 -20.30 41.77
CA LEU A 337 -2.57 -21.35 40.77
C LEU A 337 -2.39 -22.76 41.34
N PHE A 338 -2.09 -22.88 42.60
CA PHE A 338 -2.00 -24.16 43.29
C PHE A 338 -3.37 -24.86 43.33
N GLN A 339 -3.38 -26.18 43.17
CA GLN A 339 -4.58 -27.04 43.19
C GLN A 339 -5.60 -26.74 42.07
N LYS A 340 -5.24 -25.92 41.06
CA LYS A 340 -6.07 -25.64 39.91
C LYS A 340 -5.59 -26.40 38.68
N PRO A 341 -6.52 -27.05 37.92
CA PRO A 341 -6.14 -27.71 36.69
C PRO A 341 -5.82 -26.67 35.60
N ILE A 342 -4.56 -26.58 35.17
CA ILE A 342 -4.06 -25.60 34.23
C ILE A 342 -3.29 -26.32 33.13
N GLN A 343 -3.37 -25.78 31.90
CA GLN A 343 -2.53 -26.20 30.81
C GLN A 343 -1.42 -25.17 30.58
N LEU A 344 -0.19 -25.62 30.40
CA LEU A 344 0.97 -24.79 30.12
C LEU A 344 1.51 -25.16 28.72
N LEU A 345 1.32 -24.27 27.75
CA LEU A 345 1.81 -24.46 26.40
C LEU A 345 3.19 -23.80 26.25
N CYS A 346 4.18 -24.58 25.84
CA CYS A 346 5.54 -24.12 25.55
C CYS A 346 6.09 -24.79 24.28
N ASP A 347 7.22 -24.31 23.81
CA ASP A 347 7.99 -24.97 22.76
C ASP A 347 8.88 -26.06 23.37
N ASP A 348 9.40 -26.97 22.54
CA ASP A 348 10.31 -28.05 22.97
C ASP A 348 11.75 -27.55 23.17
N GLY A 349 11.90 -26.36 23.75
CA GLY A 349 13.19 -25.78 24.09
C GLY A 349 13.79 -26.38 25.36
N SER A 350 15.12 -26.43 25.44
CA SER A 350 15.84 -26.96 26.61
C SER A 350 15.57 -26.20 27.90
N GLU A 351 15.20 -24.90 27.81
CA GLU A 351 14.80 -24.06 28.95
C GLU A 351 13.43 -24.45 29.54
N ASN A 352 12.64 -25.22 28.77
CA ASN A 352 11.31 -25.68 29.14
C ASN A 352 11.33 -27.14 29.63
N GLN A 353 12.52 -27.75 29.75
CA GLN A 353 12.73 -29.14 30.15
C GLN A 353 13.47 -29.23 31.49
N GLY A 354 13.68 -30.42 31.98
CA GLY A 354 14.49 -30.70 33.16
C GLY A 354 13.97 -30.04 34.44
N ALA A 355 14.49 -28.90 34.84
CA ALA A 355 14.09 -28.20 36.08
C ALA A 355 12.59 -27.83 36.06
N VAL A 356 12.02 -27.47 34.87
CA VAL A 356 10.59 -27.22 34.72
C VAL A 356 9.78 -28.49 34.94
N ASP A 357 10.21 -29.62 34.40
CA ASP A 357 9.51 -30.91 34.56
C ASP A 357 9.53 -31.36 36.03
N VAL A 358 10.66 -31.14 36.72
CA VAL A 358 10.74 -31.42 38.17
C VAL A 358 9.82 -30.50 38.97
N PHE A 359 9.76 -29.21 38.64
CA PHE A 359 8.84 -28.26 39.29
C PHE A 359 7.39 -28.64 39.14
N LEU A 360 6.97 -29.02 37.90
CA LEU A 360 5.58 -29.37 37.61
C LEU A 360 5.10 -30.66 38.29
N LYS A 361 6.03 -31.53 38.76
CA LYS A 361 5.72 -32.75 39.52
C LYS A 361 5.56 -32.50 41.03
N ARG A 362 5.68 -31.24 41.49
CA ARG A 362 5.51 -30.94 42.92
C ARG A 362 4.08 -31.22 43.38
N PRO A 363 3.90 -31.75 44.60
CA PRO A 363 2.57 -31.92 45.19
C PRO A 363 1.80 -30.61 45.23
N GLY A 364 0.52 -30.64 44.88
CA GLY A 364 -0.35 -29.48 44.85
C GLY A 364 -0.30 -28.67 43.55
N LEU A 365 0.53 -29.03 42.58
CA LEU A 365 0.49 -28.46 41.21
C LEU A 365 -0.19 -29.42 40.25
N PHE A 366 -1.28 -28.93 39.63
CA PHE A 366 -2.03 -29.69 38.61
C PHE A 366 -1.87 -29.04 37.23
N ILE A 367 -0.61 -28.74 36.87
CA ILE A 367 -0.27 -28.08 35.61
C ILE A 367 0.14 -29.13 34.57
N GLN A 368 -0.67 -29.32 33.54
CA GLN A 368 -0.37 -30.16 32.40
C GLN A 368 0.49 -29.37 31.41
N LYS A 369 1.76 -29.77 31.22
CA LYS A 369 2.61 -29.26 30.19
C LYS A 369 2.20 -29.81 28.83
N LEU A 370 2.09 -28.94 27.83
CA LEU A 370 1.79 -29.25 26.43
C LEU A 370 2.90 -28.66 25.54
N ILE A 371 3.48 -29.50 24.70
CA ILE A 371 4.52 -29.06 23.74
C ILE A 371 3.83 -28.68 22.42
N ALA A 372 4.08 -27.47 21.96
CA ALA A 372 3.51 -26.95 20.73
C ALA A 372 3.97 -27.77 19.50
N GLN A 373 3.04 -28.12 18.62
CA GLN A 373 3.24 -28.94 17.43
C GLN A 373 3.68 -30.39 17.67
N VAL A 374 3.80 -30.82 18.92
CA VAL A 374 4.07 -32.19 19.35
C VAL A 374 2.84 -32.78 20.00
N ASP A 375 2.46 -32.27 21.17
CA ASP A 375 1.28 -32.73 21.91
C ASP A 375 -0.03 -32.18 21.32
N ILE A 376 0.06 -31.00 20.70
CA ILE A 376 -1.06 -30.34 20.05
C ILE A 376 -0.68 -29.77 18.68
N SER A 377 -1.64 -29.76 17.76
CA SER A 377 -1.42 -29.26 16.37
C SER A 377 -1.21 -27.72 16.29
N PHE A 378 -1.34 -26.99 17.39
CA PHE A 378 -1.21 -25.52 17.44
C PHE A 378 0.23 -25.12 17.77
N SER A 379 0.67 -24.01 17.17
CA SER A 379 1.95 -23.37 17.48
C SER A 379 1.82 -22.44 18.69
N ASN A 380 2.93 -22.13 19.35
CA ASN A 380 3.02 -21.15 20.46
C ASN A 380 2.94 -19.68 19.97
N SER A 381 2.28 -19.47 18.82
CA SER A 381 2.25 -18.18 18.08
C SER A 381 1.67 -16.99 18.87
N MET A 382 0.98 -17.27 19.97
CA MET A 382 0.38 -16.23 20.81
C MET A 382 1.44 -15.50 21.63
N ILE A 383 2.29 -16.21 22.32
CA ILE A 383 3.37 -15.64 23.07
C ILE A 383 4.48 -15.10 22.14
N GLU A 384 4.71 -15.74 20.98
CA GLU A 384 5.57 -15.18 19.96
C GLU A 384 5.12 -13.77 19.52
N ALA A 385 3.80 -13.55 19.42
CA ALA A 385 3.25 -12.24 19.10
C ALA A 385 3.50 -11.22 20.22
N VAL A 386 3.44 -11.65 21.50
CA VAL A 386 3.78 -10.81 22.66
C VAL A 386 5.27 -10.49 22.65
N ASN A 387 6.13 -11.49 22.46
CA ASN A 387 7.58 -11.30 22.34
C ASN A 387 7.91 -10.27 21.25
N LYS A 388 7.23 -10.37 20.11
CA LYS A 388 7.37 -9.39 19.02
C LYS A 388 6.92 -8.00 19.42
N ILE A 389 5.79 -7.88 20.14
CA ILE A 389 5.29 -6.60 20.63
C ILE A 389 6.30 -5.98 21.61
N MET A 390 6.77 -6.74 22.59
CA MET A 390 7.72 -6.25 23.58
C MET A 390 9.03 -5.80 22.92
N LYS A 391 9.58 -6.59 22.00
CA LYS A 391 10.80 -6.22 21.29
C LYS A 391 10.63 -4.95 20.45
N TYR A 392 9.63 -4.92 19.56
CA TYR A 392 9.54 -3.85 18.56
C TYR A 392 8.88 -2.56 19.09
N GLN A 393 8.07 -2.62 20.13
CA GLN A 393 7.39 -1.44 20.64
C GLN A 393 8.06 -0.84 21.88
N PHE A 394 8.80 -1.65 22.65
CA PHE A 394 9.34 -1.20 23.92
C PHE A 394 10.86 -1.31 24.03
N LEU A 395 11.47 -2.42 23.56
CA LEU A 395 12.90 -2.67 23.77
C LEU A 395 13.77 -2.06 22.68
N PHE A 396 13.54 -2.43 21.40
CA PHE A 396 14.36 -1.93 20.28
C PHE A 396 14.39 -0.40 20.13
N PRO A 397 13.29 0.35 20.37
CA PRO A 397 13.33 1.81 20.25
C PRO A 397 14.24 2.51 21.26
N LYS A 398 14.61 1.86 22.36
CA LYS A 398 15.41 2.45 23.44
C LYS A 398 16.92 2.24 23.32
N ASN A 399 17.37 1.41 22.35
CA ASN A 399 18.81 1.12 22.15
C ASN A 399 19.53 0.74 23.44
N LEU A 400 19.01 -0.24 24.17
CA LEU A 400 19.45 -0.63 25.52
C LEU A 400 20.89 -1.12 25.53
N SER A 401 21.68 -0.67 26.50
CA SER A 401 23.11 -0.95 26.62
C SER A 401 23.43 -2.10 27.59
N SER A 402 22.55 -2.41 28.53
CA SER A 402 22.79 -3.41 29.57
C SER A 402 21.54 -4.18 29.96
N ILE A 403 21.70 -5.31 30.66
CA ILE A 403 20.58 -6.07 31.23
C ILE A 403 19.78 -5.26 32.23
N GLN A 404 20.42 -4.37 33.00
CA GLN A 404 19.75 -3.50 33.98
C GLN A 404 18.74 -2.59 33.28
N GLU A 405 19.13 -1.99 32.17
CA GLU A 405 18.22 -1.16 31.37
C GLU A 405 17.07 -1.99 30.73
N VAL A 406 17.34 -3.25 30.38
CA VAL A 406 16.30 -4.16 29.92
C VAL A 406 15.29 -4.42 31.04
N ILE A 407 15.75 -4.72 32.28
CA ILE A 407 14.89 -4.94 33.43
C ILE A 407 14.05 -3.70 33.74
N GLN A 408 14.66 -2.52 33.88
CA GLN A 408 13.95 -1.25 34.11
C GLN A 408 12.92 -0.95 33.02
N THR A 409 13.28 -1.29 31.77
CA THR A 409 12.32 -1.14 30.65
C THR A 409 11.14 -2.08 30.78
N LEU A 410 11.36 -3.33 31.14
CA LEU A 410 10.30 -4.32 31.31
C LEU A 410 9.38 -4.01 32.49
N GLU A 411 9.94 -3.48 33.60
CA GLU A 411 9.17 -3.01 34.76
C GLU A 411 8.11 -1.96 34.37
N THR A 412 8.39 -1.12 33.40
CA THR A 412 7.44 -0.13 32.88
C THR A 412 6.60 -0.65 31.70
N ALA A 413 7.20 -1.42 30.82
CA ALA A 413 6.58 -1.87 29.59
C ALA A 413 5.50 -2.94 29.79
N VAL A 414 5.72 -3.87 30.74
CA VAL A 414 4.75 -4.95 31.01
C VAL A 414 3.46 -4.41 31.61
N PRO A 415 3.47 -3.57 32.65
CA PRO A 415 2.26 -2.91 33.15
C PRO A 415 1.55 -2.09 32.07
N LEU A 416 2.30 -1.30 31.27
CA LEU A 416 1.73 -0.52 30.20
C LEU A 416 1.08 -1.40 29.12
N TYR A 417 1.66 -2.55 28.79
CA TYR A 417 1.06 -3.53 27.88
C TYR A 417 -0.23 -4.11 28.48
N ASN A 418 -0.23 -4.47 29.75
CA ASN A 418 -1.36 -5.09 30.44
C ASN A 418 -2.53 -4.11 30.65
N SER A 419 -2.27 -2.82 30.84
CA SER A 419 -3.30 -1.79 31.08
C SER A 419 -3.88 -1.16 29.81
N ARG A 420 -3.18 -1.25 28.67
CA ARG A 420 -3.65 -0.61 27.43
C ARG A 420 -4.82 -1.35 26.77
N PRO A 421 -5.75 -0.65 26.09
CA PRO A 421 -6.82 -1.28 25.33
C PRO A 421 -6.31 -2.21 24.24
N SER A 422 -6.76 -3.45 24.26
CA SER A 422 -6.42 -4.45 23.27
C SER A 422 -7.48 -4.54 22.16
N GLY A 423 -7.04 -4.48 20.92
CA GLY A 423 -7.93 -4.65 19.79
C GLY A 423 -8.53 -6.06 19.68
N VAL A 424 -7.85 -7.09 20.21
CA VAL A 424 -8.36 -8.47 20.24
C VAL A 424 -9.45 -8.64 21.29
N LEU A 425 -9.37 -7.85 22.37
CA LEU A 425 -10.31 -7.85 23.48
C LEU A 425 -11.38 -6.75 23.35
N PHE A 426 -11.60 -6.24 22.14
CA PHE A 426 -12.62 -5.24 21.80
C PHE A 426 -12.58 -3.95 22.63
N GLY A 427 -11.39 -3.54 23.06
CA GLY A 427 -11.16 -2.31 23.81
C GLY A 427 -11.03 -2.49 25.31
N PHE A 428 -11.17 -3.70 25.82
CA PHE A 428 -10.72 -4.03 27.17
C PHE A 428 -9.20 -4.16 27.23
N SER A 429 -8.59 -3.83 28.34
CA SER A 429 -7.19 -4.14 28.57
C SER A 429 -7.02 -5.62 28.96
N PRO A 430 -5.83 -6.21 28.77
CA PRO A 430 -5.52 -7.54 29.26
C PRO A 430 -5.86 -7.71 30.76
N GLU A 431 -5.47 -6.75 31.58
CA GLU A 431 -5.70 -6.75 33.02
C GLU A 431 -7.18 -6.71 33.38
N GLN A 432 -7.99 -5.88 32.71
CA GLN A 432 -9.46 -5.87 32.92
C GLN A 432 -10.08 -7.25 32.66
N VAL A 433 -9.65 -7.93 31.59
CA VAL A 433 -10.16 -9.26 31.24
C VAL A 433 -9.65 -10.32 32.22
N LEU A 434 -8.42 -10.20 32.72
CA LEU A 434 -7.92 -11.09 33.77
C LEU A 434 -8.74 -10.95 35.06
N ASN A 435 -9.18 -9.73 35.37
CA ASN A 435 -9.99 -9.41 36.56
C ASN A 435 -11.49 -9.68 36.37
N GLY A 436 -11.88 -10.38 35.29
CA GLY A 436 -13.24 -10.89 35.10
C GLY A 436 -14.09 -10.15 34.05
N GLU A 437 -13.60 -9.09 33.44
CA GLU A 437 -14.33 -8.44 32.35
C GLU A 437 -14.43 -9.35 31.12
N ILE A 438 -15.63 -9.47 30.56
CA ILE A 438 -15.88 -10.31 29.38
C ILE A 438 -15.74 -9.47 28.11
N PRO A 439 -14.82 -9.81 27.19
CA PRO A 439 -14.65 -9.07 25.95
C PRO A 439 -15.90 -9.05 25.10
N ASN A 440 -16.53 -7.88 24.97
CA ASN A 440 -17.77 -7.70 24.22
C ASN A 440 -17.54 -6.90 22.93
N LYS A 441 -17.73 -7.55 21.78
CA LYS A 441 -17.61 -6.92 20.46
C LYS A 441 -18.61 -5.80 20.23
N HIS A 442 -19.72 -5.82 20.91
CA HIS A 442 -20.85 -4.91 20.70
C HIS A 442 -20.90 -3.75 21.70
N ARG A 443 -19.89 -3.61 22.58
CA ARG A 443 -19.83 -2.59 23.64
C ARG A 443 -20.18 -1.16 23.18
N PHE A 444 -19.76 -0.77 21.97
CA PHE A 444 -19.92 0.60 21.46
C PHE A 444 -20.93 0.71 20.32
N VAL A 445 -21.78 -0.29 20.09
CA VAL A 445 -22.68 -0.31 18.91
C VAL A 445 -23.70 0.82 18.95
N GLU A 446 -24.30 1.08 20.12
CA GLU A 446 -25.33 2.11 20.24
C GLU A 446 -24.73 3.52 20.05
N GLN A 447 -23.64 3.82 20.72
CA GLN A 447 -22.94 5.11 20.56
C GLN A 447 -22.48 5.34 19.11
N ILE A 448 -22.06 4.27 18.42
CA ILE A 448 -21.69 4.36 17.01
C ILE A 448 -22.92 4.64 16.13
N LYS A 449 -24.09 4.06 16.43
CA LYS A 449 -25.36 4.31 15.72
C LYS A 449 -25.83 5.73 15.94
N GLU A 450 -25.86 6.20 17.19
CA GLU A 450 -26.22 7.56 17.56
C GLU A 450 -25.34 8.60 16.87
N ALA A 451 -24.02 8.44 16.96
CA ALA A 451 -23.08 9.32 16.27
C ALA A 451 -23.27 9.30 14.75
N ALA A 452 -23.59 8.14 14.16
CA ALA A 452 -23.89 8.06 12.74
C ALA A 452 -25.20 8.76 12.35
N ALA A 453 -26.22 8.74 13.22
CA ALA A 453 -27.50 9.42 13.02
C ALA A 453 -27.37 10.96 13.10
N LEU A 454 -26.53 11.47 14.01
CA LEU A 454 -26.31 12.91 14.19
C LEU A 454 -25.50 13.55 13.06
N ARG A 455 -24.55 12.82 12.43
CA ARG A 455 -23.66 13.36 11.37
C ARG A 455 -24.38 14.05 10.21
N PRO A 456 -25.50 13.54 9.65
CA PRO A 456 -26.18 14.21 8.56
C PRO A 456 -26.65 15.61 8.91
N ASN A 457 -27.13 15.82 10.14
CA ASN A 457 -27.62 17.13 10.61
C ASN A 457 -26.43 18.09 10.80
N ILE A 458 -25.35 17.65 11.42
CA ILE A 458 -24.14 18.46 11.61
C ILE A 458 -23.52 18.82 10.25
N ASN A 459 -23.38 17.85 9.33
CA ASN A 459 -22.79 18.08 8.01
C ASN A 459 -23.66 18.95 7.09
N LYS A 460 -24.96 19.09 7.37
CA LYS A 460 -25.83 20.06 6.67
C LYS A 460 -25.53 21.51 7.05
N LEU A 461 -25.09 21.71 8.29
CA LEU A 461 -24.74 23.04 8.80
C LEU A 461 -23.33 23.46 8.36
N ASP A 462 -22.42 22.50 8.16
CA ASP A 462 -21.08 22.71 7.60
C ASP A 462 -21.17 22.90 6.07
N LEU A 463 -21.85 23.95 5.62
CA LEU A 463 -21.93 24.30 4.20
C LEU A 463 -20.54 24.66 3.67
N CYS A 464 -20.26 24.18 2.48
CA CYS A 464 -19.02 24.43 1.77
C CYS A 464 -19.05 25.85 1.14
N ASP A 465 -18.99 26.90 1.94
CA ASP A 465 -18.97 28.30 1.50
C ASP A 465 -17.92 28.63 0.44
N PRO A 466 -16.69 28.09 0.47
CA PRO A 466 -15.71 28.34 -0.59
C PRO A 466 -16.15 27.89 -1.97
N CYS A 467 -17.13 26.99 -2.06
CA CYS A 467 -17.65 26.51 -3.34
C CYS A 467 -18.78 27.37 -3.92
N SER A 468 -19.46 28.15 -3.13
CA SER A 468 -20.53 29.08 -3.57
C SER A 468 -19.95 30.34 -4.22
N ASN A 469 -18.74 30.76 -3.83
CA ASN A 469 -18.10 32.00 -4.30
C ASN A 469 -17.15 31.82 -5.51
N GLN A 470 -17.07 30.62 -6.11
CA GLN A 470 -16.17 30.35 -7.25
C GLN A 470 -16.71 30.75 -8.64
N SER A 471 -17.84 31.48 -8.72
CA SER A 471 -18.24 32.16 -9.95
C SER A 471 -17.39 33.41 -10.26
N SER A 472 -16.45 33.80 -9.38
CA SER A 472 -15.67 35.04 -9.45
C SER A 472 -14.15 34.90 -9.35
N ILE A 473 -13.58 33.73 -9.66
CA ILE A 473 -12.13 33.64 -9.79
C ILE A 473 -11.74 33.99 -11.23
N PRO A 474 -11.00 35.08 -11.46
CA PRO A 474 -10.56 35.44 -12.79
C PRO A 474 -9.60 34.40 -13.37
N ASN A 475 -9.75 34.11 -14.65
CA ASN A 475 -8.82 33.32 -15.46
C ASN A 475 -7.41 33.97 -15.45
N LYS A 476 -6.69 33.82 -14.36
CA LYS A 476 -5.25 34.09 -14.30
C LYS A 476 -4.54 32.83 -13.86
N LEU A 477 -4.14 32.07 -14.87
CA LEU A 477 -2.91 31.28 -14.91
C LEU A 477 -2.68 30.83 -16.35
#